data_33f57e3edb530e491eabca6be3f9eefa
#
_entry.id   33f57e3edb530e491eabca6be3f9eefa
#
_cell.length_a   1.000
_cell.length_b   1.000
_cell.length_c   1.000
_cell.angle_alpha   90.00
_cell.angle_beta   90.00
_cell.angle_gamma   90.00
#
_symmetry.space_group_name_H-M   'P 1'
#
loop_
_entity.id
_entity.type
_entity.pdbx_description
1 polymer ?
#
loop_
_entity_poly.entity_id
_entity_poly.type
_entity_poly.pdbx_seq_one_letter_code
_entity_poly.pdbx_strand_id
1 'polypeptide(L)'
;MKHWKPVLFTLSIIGIVVILIPALLVVPFSDQLETAAEPEPLPKEKQKKEDPVASINVFRNQKNTVETVDLEEYVVGVVAAEMPSSFEMEALKAQALTARTFVTKTLTAQKKKDNPAGADITDTVNDQVYLSDEELRAQWGNQYEERRKRIQEAVQATRGQILTYKDELITPSFFSTSNGYTENSEDYWQNSLPYLRSVESPWDKKSPKYLQETKIALSEFERLLGIQVGSKTDIGQIISRTDGKRIAQIKIGGKTLTGKEVREKLNLKSSDFAWYRTGNQVIITTKGYGHGVGMSQYGANGMAQEGKTYKDIIAHYYKGVTINEATAYLPTITAKK
;
A
#
# COMPACT_ATOMS: atom_id res chain seq x y z
N MET A 1 43.54 -71.66 31.89
CA MET A 1 43.76 -70.31 32.48
C MET A 1 44.82 -69.46 31.77
N LYS A 2 45.02 -69.64 30.45
CA LYS A 2 46.14 -68.97 29.73
C LYS A 2 45.66 -67.91 28.71
N HIS A 3 44.37 -67.71 28.50
CA HIS A 3 43.84 -66.80 27.46
C HIS A 3 43.20 -65.51 27.98
N TRP A 4 43.15 -65.23 29.27
CA TRP A 4 42.53 -64.04 29.85
C TRP A 4 43.50 -62.86 30.02
N LYS A 5 44.82 -63.13 30.01
CA LYS A 5 45.82 -62.09 30.18
C LYS A 5 45.84 -61.04 29.05
N PRO A 6 45.71 -61.42 27.75
CA PRO A 6 45.64 -60.40 26.69
C PRO A 6 44.36 -59.57 26.68
N VAL A 7 43.20 -60.17 27.09
CA VAL A 7 41.90 -59.48 27.15
C VAL A 7 41.89 -58.43 28.27
N LEU A 8 42.43 -58.75 29.44
CA LEU A 8 42.58 -57.81 30.56
C LEU A 8 43.53 -56.65 30.22
N PHE A 9 44.62 -56.95 29.47
CA PHE A 9 45.59 -55.92 29.04
C PHE A 9 45.00 -54.96 27.99
N THR A 10 44.22 -55.47 27.05
CA THR A 10 43.49 -54.63 26.06
C THR A 10 42.39 -53.79 26.70
N LEU A 11 41.64 -54.33 27.66
CA LEU A 11 40.61 -53.55 28.39
C LEU A 11 41.23 -52.47 29.28
N SER A 12 42.41 -52.69 29.87
CA SER A 12 43.14 -51.68 30.64
C SER A 12 43.66 -50.56 29.76
N ILE A 13 44.16 -50.86 28.53
CA ILE A 13 44.60 -49.82 27.56
C ILE A 13 43.41 -48.99 27.08
N ILE A 14 42.27 -49.60 26.78
CA ILE A 14 41.05 -48.89 26.40
C ILE A 14 40.55 -47.98 27.52
N GLY A 15 40.56 -48.44 28.78
CA GLY A 15 40.22 -47.63 29.95
C GLY A 15 41.13 -46.43 30.15
N ILE A 16 42.44 -46.60 29.95
CA ILE A 16 43.44 -45.50 30.02
C ILE A 16 43.22 -44.48 28.90
N VAL A 17 42.93 -44.92 27.67
CA VAL A 17 42.66 -44.05 26.52
C VAL A 17 41.36 -43.25 26.72
N VAL A 18 40.29 -43.86 27.25
CA VAL A 18 39.01 -43.18 27.47
C VAL A 18 39.08 -42.16 28.61
N ILE A 19 39.95 -42.35 29.60
CA ILE A 19 40.08 -41.43 30.72
C ILE A 19 41.16 -40.37 30.49
N LEU A 20 42.30 -40.73 29.89
CA LEU A 20 43.42 -39.80 29.67
C LEU A 20 43.20 -38.81 28.51
N ILE A 21 42.56 -39.21 27.44
CA ILE A 21 42.32 -38.28 26.31
C ILE A 21 41.42 -37.12 26.69
N PRO A 22 40.27 -37.30 27.36
CA PRO A 22 39.47 -36.18 27.85
C PRO A 22 40.21 -35.32 28.87
N ALA A 23 41.00 -35.92 29.77
CA ALA A 23 41.75 -35.20 30.78
C ALA A 23 42.88 -34.33 30.15
N LEU A 24 43.55 -34.82 29.12
CA LEU A 24 44.59 -34.07 28.36
C LEU A 24 43.99 -32.94 27.48
N LEU A 25 42.71 -33.04 27.09
CA LEU A 25 42.01 -31.98 26.36
C LEU A 25 41.49 -30.87 27.29
N VAL A 26 41.29 -31.13 28.57
CA VAL A 26 40.75 -30.15 29.53
C VAL A 26 41.86 -29.37 30.23
N VAL A 27 43.03 -30.00 30.52
CA VAL A 27 44.13 -29.36 31.23
C VAL A 27 44.70 -28.09 30.56
N PRO A 28 44.82 -28.00 29.21
CA PRO A 28 45.32 -26.75 28.61
C PRO A 28 44.28 -25.60 28.64
N PHE A 29 43.02 -25.85 29.00
CA PHE A 29 41.99 -24.82 29.11
C PHE A 29 41.67 -24.38 30.54
N SER A 30 42.24 -25.03 31.56
CA SER A 30 42.04 -24.66 32.96
C SER A 30 42.90 -23.49 33.44
N ASP A 31 44.03 -23.25 32.78
CA ASP A 31 44.93 -22.14 33.16
C ASP A 31 44.55 -20.77 32.57
N GLN A 32 43.42 -20.70 31.81
CA GLN A 32 42.84 -19.42 31.34
C GLN A 32 41.63 -18.95 32.18
N LEU A 33 41.38 -19.56 33.34
CA LEU A 33 40.24 -19.21 34.19
C LEU A 33 40.59 -18.21 35.31
N GLU A 34 41.81 -17.64 35.30
CA GLU A 34 42.18 -16.56 36.23
C GLU A 34 42.35 -15.23 35.47
N THR A 35 41.33 -14.72 34.93
CA THR A 35 40.96 -13.31 34.87
C THR A 35 39.51 -13.26 34.31
N ALA A 36 38.54 -13.57 35.13
CA ALA A 36 37.19 -13.11 34.87
C ALA A 36 37.25 -11.57 34.96
N ALA A 37 37.50 -10.92 33.83
CA ALA A 37 37.10 -9.56 33.65
C ALA A 37 35.62 -9.53 33.98
N GLU A 38 35.19 -8.59 34.85
CA GLU A 38 33.79 -8.26 35.06
C GLU A 38 33.10 -8.32 33.70
N PRO A 39 31.92 -8.97 33.59
CA PRO A 39 31.21 -9.00 32.31
C PRO A 39 31.06 -7.55 31.87
N GLU A 40 31.69 -7.19 30.74
CA GLU A 40 31.35 -5.92 30.10
C GLU A 40 29.83 -5.82 30.08
N PRO A 41 29.25 -4.73 30.56
CA PRO A 41 27.81 -4.56 30.52
C PRO A 41 27.41 -4.77 29.03
N LEU A 42 26.56 -5.78 28.80
CA LEU A 42 25.96 -6.02 27.48
C LEU A 42 25.64 -4.66 26.87
N PRO A 43 26.01 -4.42 25.62
CA PRO A 43 25.70 -3.15 24.97
C PRO A 43 24.23 -2.89 25.29
N LYS A 44 23.97 -1.84 26.09
CA LYS A 44 22.60 -1.43 26.36
C LYS A 44 21.96 -1.37 25.00
N GLU A 45 21.01 -2.27 24.76
CA GLU A 45 20.10 -2.14 23.61
C GLU A 45 19.81 -0.65 23.54
N LYS A 46 20.23 -0.01 22.45
CA LYS A 46 19.90 1.39 22.22
C LYS A 46 18.39 1.42 22.40
N GLN A 47 17.93 1.93 23.52
CA GLN A 47 16.52 2.19 23.74
C GLN A 47 16.09 2.90 22.47
N LYS A 48 15.33 2.18 21.63
CA LYS A 48 14.68 2.76 20.47
C LYS A 48 13.97 3.96 21.06
N LYS A 49 14.44 5.18 20.75
CA LYS A 49 13.71 6.39 21.11
C LYS A 49 12.29 6.09 20.68
N GLU A 50 11.37 6.05 21.64
CA GLU A 50 9.96 6.00 21.31
C GLU A 50 9.74 7.23 20.44
N ASP A 51 9.45 6.99 19.16
CA ASP A 51 9.08 8.06 18.24
C ASP A 51 7.91 8.80 18.89
N PRO A 52 7.90 10.14 18.84
CA PRO A 52 6.78 10.89 19.39
C PRO A 52 5.50 10.34 18.76
N VAL A 53 4.61 9.81 19.59
CA VAL A 53 3.33 9.25 19.17
C VAL A 53 2.52 10.39 18.59
N ALA A 54 2.55 10.54 17.27
CA ALA A 54 1.69 11.50 16.59
C ALA A 54 0.28 10.91 16.56
N SER A 55 -0.71 11.66 17.05
CA SER A 55 -2.12 11.33 16.95
C SER A 55 -2.78 12.17 15.84
N ILE A 56 -3.86 11.64 15.27
CA ILE A 56 -4.66 12.30 14.26
C ILE A 56 -6.13 12.31 14.67
N ASN A 57 -6.80 13.43 14.41
CA ASN A 57 -8.24 13.58 14.64
C ASN A 57 -8.99 13.25 13.36
N VAL A 58 -9.66 12.11 13.33
CA VAL A 58 -10.44 11.60 12.19
C VAL A 58 -11.91 11.94 12.37
N PHE A 59 -12.50 12.67 11.44
CA PHE A 59 -13.95 12.85 11.42
C PHE A 59 -14.63 11.60 10.87
N ARG A 60 -15.42 10.94 11.72
CA ARG A 60 -16.18 9.72 11.38
C ARG A 60 -17.54 10.14 10.79
N ASN A 61 -17.62 10.11 9.47
CA ASN A 61 -18.74 10.69 8.74
C ASN A 61 -20.08 10.03 9.09
N GLN A 62 -20.11 8.70 9.24
CA GLN A 62 -21.35 7.99 9.60
C GLN A 62 -21.77 8.23 11.06
N LYS A 63 -20.81 8.35 11.97
CA LYS A 63 -21.05 8.57 13.41
C LYS A 63 -21.20 10.05 13.75
N ASN A 64 -20.84 10.96 12.83
CA ASN A 64 -20.79 12.42 13.02
C ASN A 64 -20.00 12.83 14.27
N THR A 65 -18.86 12.19 14.51
CA THR A 65 -17.97 12.41 15.67
C THR A 65 -16.52 12.47 15.22
N VAL A 66 -15.66 13.09 16.07
CA VAL A 66 -14.22 13.04 15.90
C VAL A 66 -13.65 11.93 16.77
N GLU A 67 -12.79 11.10 16.19
CA GLU A 67 -12.03 10.05 16.84
C GLU A 67 -10.54 10.41 16.79
N THR A 68 -9.87 10.45 17.96
CA THR A 68 -8.42 10.65 18.03
C THR A 68 -7.73 9.29 17.99
N VAL A 69 -6.87 9.07 17.00
CA VAL A 69 -6.22 7.78 16.73
C VAL A 69 -4.71 7.97 16.67
N ASP A 70 -3.93 7.00 17.16
CA ASP A 70 -2.49 6.93 16.90
C ASP A 70 -2.22 6.88 15.40
N LEU A 71 -1.15 7.55 14.94
CA LEU A 71 -0.82 7.64 13.51
C LEU A 71 -0.64 6.27 12.85
N GLU A 72 0.08 5.35 13.50
CA GLU A 72 0.34 4.04 12.90
C GLU A 72 -0.92 3.15 12.94
N GLU A 73 -1.75 3.27 13.97
CA GLU A 73 -3.06 2.61 14.02
C GLU A 73 -4.01 3.18 12.95
N TYR A 74 -3.97 4.48 12.69
CA TYR A 74 -4.67 5.08 11.56
C TYR A 74 -4.19 4.48 10.23
N VAL A 75 -2.88 4.33 10.03
CA VAL A 75 -2.32 3.71 8.81
C VAL A 75 -2.78 2.25 8.67
N VAL A 76 -2.86 1.48 9.78
CA VAL A 76 -3.43 0.12 9.77
C VAL A 76 -4.87 0.14 9.26
N GLY A 77 -5.72 1.03 9.80
CA GLY A 77 -7.12 1.17 9.39
C GLY A 77 -7.30 1.56 7.93
N VAL A 78 -6.42 2.44 7.41
CA VAL A 78 -6.43 2.84 5.99
C VAL A 78 -5.99 1.69 5.09
N VAL A 79 -4.88 1.01 5.38
CA VAL A 79 -4.41 -0.13 4.57
C VAL A 79 -5.46 -1.24 4.56
N ALA A 80 -6.11 -1.50 5.71
CA ALA A 80 -7.18 -2.48 5.84
C ALA A 80 -8.42 -2.15 4.99
N ALA A 81 -8.75 -0.87 4.86
CA ALA A 81 -9.88 -0.40 4.07
C ALA A 81 -9.60 -0.41 2.56
N GLU A 82 -8.35 -0.10 2.17
CA GLU A 82 -7.96 0.16 0.79
C GLU A 82 -7.48 -1.09 0.04
N MET A 83 -6.84 -2.02 0.73
CA MET A 83 -6.16 -3.14 0.10
C MET A 83 -6.58 -4.49 0.71
N PRO A 84 -6.85 -5.54 -0.08
CA PRO A 84 -7.10 -6.87 0.47
C PRO A 84 -5.92 -7.34 1.34
N SER A 85 -6.21 -7.81 2.55
CA SER A 85 -5.19 -8.33 3.46
C SER A 85 -4.46 -9.57 2.92
N SER A 86 -5.02 -10.23 1.91
CA SER A 86 -4.41 -11.36 1.19
C SER A 86 -3.35 -10.96 0.16
N PHE A 87 -3.15 -9.66 -0.08
CA PHE A 87 -2.08 -9.20 -0.97
C PHE A 87 -0.71 -9.50 -0.38
N GLU A 88 0.30 -9.55 -1.24
CA GLU A 88 1.68 -9.80 -0.83
C GLU A 88 2.18 -8.74 0.15
N MET A 89 3.04 -9.15 1.08
CA MET A 89 3.56 -8.28 2.14
C MET A 89 4.20 -7.01 1.59
N GLU A 90 4.95 -7.11 0.48
CA GLU A 90 5.62 -5.96 -0.13
C GLU A 90 4.63 -4.96 -0.75
N ALA A 91 3.48 -5.42 -1.24
CA ALA A 91 2.41 -4.54 -1.70
C ALA A 91 1.72 -3.82 -0.52
N LEU A 92 1.45 -4.53 0.58
CA LEU A 92 0.90 -3.94 1.80
C LEU A 92 1.85 -2.90 2.41
N LYS A 93 3.16 -3.15 2.41
CA LYS A 93 4.20 -2.19 2.82
C LYS A 93 4.19 -0.94 1.94
N ALA A 94 4.13 -1.09 0.61
CA ALA A 94 4.05 0.05 -0.31
C ALA A 94 2.79 0.89 -0.05
N GLN A 95 1.64 0.25 0.21
CA GLN A 95 0.41 0.94 0.57
C GLN A 95 0.53 1.68 1.92
N ALA A 96 1.19 1.09 2.92
CA ALA A 96 1.43 1.74 4.20
C ALA A 96 2.26 3.03 4.06
N LEU A 97 3.31 3.01 3.22
CA LEU A 97 4.09 4.23 2.93
C LEU A 97 3.22 5.32 2.28
N THR A 98 2.37 4.95 1.31
CA THR A 98 1.49 5.94 0.65
C THR A 98 0.48 6.52 1.65
N ALA A 99 -0.15 5.70 2.46
CA ALA A 99 -1.12 6.14 3.48
C ALA A 99 -0.45 7.07 4.51
N ARG A 100 0.70 6.67 5.05
CA ARG A 100 1.45 7.46 6.02
C ARG A 100 1.94 8.80 5.43
N THR A 101 2.41 8.80 4.18
CA THR A 101 2.84 10.04 3.51
C THR A 101 1.68 11.01 3.35
N PHE A 102 0.50 10.51 2.96
CA PHE A 102 -0.69 11.35 2.81
C PHE A 102 -1.09 12.01 4.13
N VAL A 103 -1.21 11.25 5.20
CA VAL A 103 -1.60 11.80 6.50
C VAL A 103 -0.53 12.72 7.07
N THR A 104 0.76 12.40 6.94
CA THR A 104 1.85 13.28 7.36
C THR A 104 1.79 14.61 6.61
N LYS A 105 1.57 14.58 5.29
CA LYS A 105 1.40 15.80 4.49
C LYS A 105 0.21 16.64 4.94
N THR A 106 -0.91 15.99 5.28
CA THR A 106 -2.11 16.67 5.80
C THR A 106 -1.83 17.36 7.13
N LEU A 107 -1.16 16.67 8.07
CA LEU A 107 -0.82 17.20 9.38
C LEU A 107 0.16 18.38 9.32
N THR A 108 1.09 18.37 8.35
CA THR A 108 2.13 19.38 8.18
C THR A 108 1.73 20.54 7.24
N ALA A 109 0.55 20.46 6.62
CA ALA A 109 0.08 21.49 5.70
C ALA A 109 -0.08 22.85 6.42
N GLN A 110 0.46 23.90 5.81
CA GLN A 110 0.35 25.27 6.36
C GLN A 110 -1.10 25.75 6.45
N LYS A 111 -1.93 25.36 5.48
CA LYS A 111 -3.37 25.64 5.46
C LYS A 111 -4.11 24.33 5.73
N LYS A 112 -4.66 24.22 6.93
CA LYS A 112 -5.55 23.07 7.26
C LYS A 112 -6.81 23.14 6.42
N LYS A 113 -7.34 21.96 6.05
CA LYS A 113 -8.67 21.84 5.46
C LYS A 113 -9.71 22.27 6.51
N ASP A 114 -10.79 22.87 6.06
CA ASP A 114 -11.96 23.15 6.90
C ASP A 114 -12.82 21.88 7.01
N ASN A 115 -12.31 20.93 7.80
CA ASN A 115 -13.02 19.68 8.05
C ASN A 115 -14.03 19.85 9.19
N PRO A 116 -15.13 19.08 9.20
CA PRO A 116 -16.11 19.14 10.28
C PRO A 116 -15.48 18.96 11.66
N ALA A 117 -15.98 19.72 12.63
CA ALA A 117 -15.54 19.70 14.01
C ALA A 117 -14.02 19.92 14.24
N GLY A 118 -13.33 20.56 13.28
CA GLY A 118 -11.90 20.84 13.38
C GLY A 118 -11.01 19.60 13.23
N ALA A 119 -11.53 18.50 12.71
CA ALA A 119 -10.76 17.29 12.46
C ALA A 119 -9.63 17.51 11.43
N ASP A 120 -8.55 16.75 11.57
CA ASP A 120 -7.43 16.83 10.64
C ASP A 120 -7.77 16.19 9.29
N ILE A 121 -8.60 15.14 9.29
CA ILE A 121 -8.94 14.31 8.13
C ILE A 121 -10.36 13.73 8.28
N THR A 122 -10.97 13.34 7.15
CA THR A 122 -12.23 12.58 7.12
C THR A 122 -11.98 11.11 6.75
N ASP A 123 -12.89 10.20 7.16
CA ASP A 123 -12.85 8.77 6.82
C ASP A 123 -13.46 8.45 5.45
N THR A 124 -13.50 9.43 4.54
CA THR A 124 -14.15 9.34 3.24
C THR A 124 -13.14 9.37 2.08
N VAL A 125 -13.62 9.06 0.87
CA VAL A 125 -12.85 9.15 -0.39
C VAL A 125 -12.30 10.55 -0.72
N ASN A 126 -12.74 11.59 0.00
CA ASN A 126 -12.20 12.94 -0.15
C ASN A 126 -10.81 13.10 0.49
N ASP A 127 -10.50 12.20 1.43
CA ASP A 127 -9.19 12.06 2.05
C ASP A 127 -8.69 10.61 1.88
N GLN A 128 -8.88 9.76 2.88
CA GLN A 128 -8.58 8.33 2.83
C GLN A 128 -9.69 7.55 3.52
N VAL A 129 -10.15 6.47 2.91
CA VAL A 129 -11.08 5.56 3.58
C VAL A 129 -10.36 4.97 4.79
N TYR A 130 -10.98 5.09 5.96
CA TYR A 130 -10.46 4.56 7.21
C TYR A 130 -11.53 3.70 7.90
N LEU A 131 -11.12 2.54 8.38
CA LEU A 131 -11.94 1.66 9.21
C LEU A 131 -11.33 1.52 10.59
N SER A 132 -12.16 1.73 11.62
CA SER A 132 -11.76 1.48 13.01
C SER A 132 -11.61 -0.01 13.28
N ASP A 133 -10.95 -0.34 14.40
CA ASP A 133 -10.81 -1.72 14.86
C ASP A 133 -12.17 -2.41 15.06
N GLU A 134 -13.16 -1.69 15.58
CA GLU A 134 -14.54 -2.16 15.74
C GLU A 134 -15.17 -2.54 14.39
N GLU A 135 -15.02 -1.68 13.38
CA GLU A 135 -15.56 -1.92 12.03
C GLU A 135 -14.85 -3.06 11.33
N LEU A 136 -13.54 -3.18 11.52
CA LEU A 136 -12.76 -4.30 10.98
C LEU A 136 -13.16 -5.63 11.63
N ARG A 137 -13.43 -5.67 12.95
CA ARG A 137 -13.97 -6.85 13.63
C ARG A 137 -15.34 -7.24 13.10
N ALA A 138 -16.21 -6.27 12.93
CA ALA A 138 -17.54 -6.49 12.37
C ALA A 138 -17.50 -7.01 10.92
N GLN A 139 -16.58 -6.47 10.10
CA GLN A 139 -16.46 -6.84 8.69
C GLN A 139 -15.78 -8.19 8.47
N TRP A 140 -14.75 -8.53 9.25
CA TRP A 140 -13.93 -9.73 9.05
C TRP A 140 -14.31 -10.93 9.92
N GLY A 141 -15.08 -10.70 10.98
CA GLY A 141 -15.57 -11.74 11.89
C GLY A 141 -14.41 -12.60 12.43
N ASN A 142 -14.49 -13.90 12.23
CA ASN A 142 -13.48 -14.85 12.70
C ASN A 142 -12.10 -14.73 12.02
N GLN A 143 -12.00 -14.02 10.91
CA GLN A 143 -10.73 -13.76 10.21
C GLN A 143 -10.03 -12.47 10.67
N TYR A 144 -10.63 -11.75 11.62
CA TYR A 144 -10.12 -10.45 12.06
C TYR A 144 -8.67 -10.52 12.57
N GLU A 145 -8.37 -11.41 13.51
CA GLU A 145 -7.04 -11.48 14.14
C GLU A 145 -5.93 -11.77 13.12
N GLU A 146 -6.15 -12.72 12.21
CA GLU A 146 -5.20 -13.08 11.18
C GLU A 146 -4.97 -11.92 10.20
N ARG A 147 -6.05 -11.33 9.69
CA ARG A 147 -5.98 -10.25 8.70
C ARG A 147 -5.36 -8.99 9.28
N ARG A 148 -5.77 -8.61 10.50
CA ARG A 148 -5.23 -7.43 11.20
C ARG A 148 -3.75 -7.60 11.46
N LYS A 149 -3.32 -8.76 11.99
CA LYS A 149 -1.92 -9.06 12.25
C LYS A 149 -1.08 -8.88 10.99
N ARG A 150 -1.52 -9.41 9.86
CA ARG A 150 -0.80 -9.31 8.59
C ARG A 150 -0.62 -7.86 8.13
N ILE A 151 -1.65 -7.04 8.24
CA ILE A 151 -1.57 -5.60 7.91
C ILE A 151 -0.68 -4.86 8.89
N GLN A 152 -0.81 -5.15 10.18
CA GLN A 152 0.01 -4.55 11.23
C GLN A 152 1.51 -4.85 11.02
N GLU A 153 1.86 -6.07 10.61
CA GLU A 153 3.24 -6.45 10.25
C GLU A 153 3.78 -5.59 9.10
N ALA A 154 2.97 -5.34 8.06
CA ALA A 154 3.38 -4.47 6.94
C ALA A 154 3.59 -3.02 7.39
N VAL A 155 2.69 -2.48 8.19
CA VAL A 155 2.76 -1.11 8.74
C VAL A 155 3.97 -0.98 9.65
N GLN A 156 4.18 -1.93 10.57
CA GLN A 156 5.31 -1.92 11.49
C GLN A 156 6.66 -2.05 10.77
N ALA A 157 6.75 -2.87 9.71
CA ALA A 157 7.97 -3.04 8.92
C ALA A 157 8.38 -1.75 8.17
N THR A 158 7.46 -0.82 8.01
CA THR A 158 7.66 0.48 7.35
C THR A 158 7.42 1.66 8.29
N ARG A 159 7.37 1.41 9.62
CA ARG A 159 7.09 2.44 10.61
C ARG A 159 7.97 3.66 10.43
N GLY A 160 7.36 4.84 10.48
CA GLY A 160 8.04 6.12 10.33
C GLY A 160 8.52 6.47 8.91
N GLN A 161 8.41 5.56 7.93
CA GLN A 161 8.85 5.83 6.56
C GLN A 161 7.79 6.58 5.76
N ILE A 162 8.23 7.58 5.01
CA ILE A 162 7.41 8.44 4.14
C ILE A 162 8.07 8.65 2.78
N LEU A 163 7.30 9.17 1.83
CA LEU A 163 7.70 9.40 0.45
C LEU A 163 7.92 10.89 0.18
N THR A 164 9.09 11.23 -0.34
CA THR A 164 9.44 12.60 -0.70
C THR A 164 9.98 12.70 -2.12
N TYR A 165 9.85 13.87 -2.70
CA TYR A 165 10.46 14.25 -3.97
C TYR A 165 11.13 15.61 -3.79
N LYS A 166 12.47 15.68 -3.97
CA LYS A 166 13.28 16.89 -3.70
C LYS A 166 13.00 17.43 -2.29
N ASP A 167 13.04 16.54 -1.31
CA ASP A 167 12.82 16.82 0.11
C ASP A 167 11.42 17.35 0.50
N GLU A 168 10.47 17.36 -0.43
CA GLU A 168 9.07 17.69 -0.16
C GLU A 168 8.18 16.45 -0.15
N LEU A 169 7.19 16.40 0.76
CA LEU A 169 6.20 15.32 0.82
C LEU A 169 5.40 15.25 -0.47
N ILE A 170 5.39 14.07 -1.11
CA ILE A 170 4.64 13.87 -2.35
C ILE A 170 3.13 13.87 -2.12
N THR A 171 2.36 13.90 -3.21
CA THR A 171 0.94 13.50 -3.24
C THR A 171 0.89 12.03 -3.65
N PRO A 172 0.77 11.08 -2.70
CA PRO A 172 0.97 9.66 -2.93
C PRO A 172 -0.30 9.00 -3.44
N SER A 173 -0.72 9.33 -4.66
CA SER A 173 -1.94 8.82 -5.26
C SER A 173 -1.84 7.34 -5.59
N PHE A 174 -2.93 6.61 -5.36
CA PHE A 174 -3.06 5.20 -5.71
C PHE A 174 -4.49 4.89 -6.19
N PHE A 175 -4.67 3.75 -6.82
CA PHE A 175 -5.97 3.31 -7.34
C PHE A 175 -5.99 1.78 -7.46
N SER A 176 -7.17 1.21 -7.66
CA SER A 176 -7.34 -0.24 -7.57
C SER A 176 -6.61 -1.02 -8.67
N THR A 177 -6.98 -0.78 -9.95
CA THR A 177 -6.52 -1.61 -11.08
C THR A 177 -6.27 -0.76 -12.31
N SER A 178 -5.08 -0.86 -12.92
CA SER A 178 -4.78 -0.17 -14.16
C SER A 178 -5.41 -0.89 -15.38
N ASN A 179 -5.44 -0.19 -16.51
CA ASN A 179 -5.76 -0.79 -17.82
C ASN A 179 -4.54 -1.39 -18.53
N GLY A 180 -3.42 -1.55 -17.79
CA GLY A 180 -2.10 -1.93 -18.28
C GLY A 180 -1.09 -0.79 -18.23
N TYR A 181 -1.54 0.44 -17.94
CA TYR A 181 -0.75 1.66 -17.81
C TYR A 181 -1.28 2.56 -16.70
N THR A 182 -0.42 3.34 -16.05
CA THR A 182 -0.86 4.45 -15.20
C THR A 182 -1.01 5.73 -16.04
N GLU A 183 -1.55 6.78 -15.43
CA GLU A 183 -1.76 8.10 -16.06
C GLU A 183 -0.72 9.12 -15.59
N ASN A 184 -0.39 10.09 -16.44
CA ASN A 184 0.22 11.32 -15.98
C ASN A 184 -0.78 12.09 -15.12
N SER A 185 -0.30 12.79 -14.09
CA SER A 185 -1.19 13.54 -13.19
C SER A 185 -2.04 14.58 -13.90
N GLU A 186 -1.49 15.29 -14.89
CA GLU A 186 -2.19 16.30 -15.68
C GLU A 186 -3.28 15.75 -16.60
N ASP A 187 -3.23 14.47 -16.95
CA ASP A 187 -4.28 13.83 -17.74
C ASP A 187 -5.57 13.61 -16.93
N TYR A 188 -5.48 13.64 -15.60
CA TYR A 188 -6.63 13.48 -14.72
C TYR A 188 -6.90 14.73 -13.86
N TRP A 189 -5.86 15.41 -13.37
CA TRP A 189 -5.91 16.67 -12.63
C TRP A 189 -5.29 17.81 -13.44
N GLN A 190 -5.39 19.02 -12.96
CA GLN A 190 -4.81 20.19 -13.66
C GLN A 190 -3.29 20.30 -13.48
N ASN A 191 -2.74 19.79 -12.36
CA ASN A 191 -1.36 19.97 -11.99
C ASN A 191 -0.48 18.83 -12.52
N SER A 192 0.60 19.19 -13.20
CA SER A 192 1.65 18.25 -13.59
C SER A 192 2.59 18.00 -12.40
N LEU A 193 2.57 16.77 -11.90
CA LEU A 193 3.46 16.35 -10.82
C LEU A 193 4.55 15.44 -11.40
N PRO A 194 5.84 15.83 -11.28
CA PRO A 194 6.92 15.15 -12.02
C PRO A 194 7.14 13.70 -11.61
N TYR A 195 6.68 13.30 -10.44
CA TYR A 195 6.76 11.93 -9.92
C TYR A 195 5.53 11.07 -10.23
N LEU A 196 4.44 11.64 -10.77
CA LEU A 196 3.23 10.92 -11.19
C LEU A 196 3.16 10.88 -12.72
N ARG A 197 3.91 9.94 -13.29
CA ARG A 197 4.05 9.73 -14.73
C ARG A 197 3.45 8.40 -15.14
N SER A 198 2.99 8.33 -16.38
CA SER A 198 2.50 7.08 -16.97
C SER A 198 3.62 6.04 -17.01
N VAL A 199 3.34 4.86 -16.46
CA VAL A 199 4.20 3.68 -16.50
C VAL A 199 3.39 2.45 -16.87
N GLU A 200 4.07 1.44 -17.42
CA GLU A 200 3.44 0.15 -17.68
C GLU A 200 3.08 -0.57 -16.37
N SER A 201 1.95 -1.24 -16.37
CA SER A 201 1.50 -2.05 -15.24
C SER A 201 0.79 -3.31 -15.75
N PRO A 202 1.54 -4.24 -16.39
CA PRO A 202 0.97 -5.41 -17.06
C PRO A 202 0.35 -6.42 -16.11
N TRP A 203 0.74 -6.39 -14.83
CA TRP A 203 0.27 -7.30 -13.76
C TRP A 203 -1.22 -7.18 -13.49
N ASP A 204 -1.80 -6.02 -13.74
CA ASP A 204 -3.22 -5.73 -13.53
C ASP A 204 -4.17 -6.59 -14.35
N LYS A 205 -3.70 -7.18 -15.46
CA LYS A 205 -4.51 -8.09 -16.28
C LYS A 205 -5.05 -9.30 -15.52
N LYS A 206 -4.40 -9.68 -14.41
CA LYS A 206 -4.82 -10.76 -13.52
C LYS A 206 -5.87 -10.32 -12.49
N SER A 207 -6.16 -9.03 -12.40
CA SER A 207 -7.14 -8.49 -11.47
C SER A 207 -8.56 -8.90 -11.88
N PRO A 208 -9.41 -9.35 -10.94
CA PRO A 208 -10.84 -9.58 -11.22
C PRO A 208 -11.59 -8.30 -11.56
N LYS A 209 -10.99 -7.13 -11.31
CA LYS A 209 -11.53 -5.81 -11.62
C LYS A 209 -11.00 -5.26 -12.94
N TYR A 210 -10.18 -6.02 -13.69
CA TYR A 210 -9.55 -5.54 -14.92
C TYR A 210 -10.55 -5.22 -16.02
N LEU A 211 -11.54 -6.11 -16.25
CA LEU A 211 -12.62 -5.93 -17.20
C LEU A 211 -13.95 -5.91 -16.45
N GLN A 212 -14.76 -4.90 -16.73
CA GLN A 212 -16.10 -4.80 -16.17
C GLN A 212 -17.11 -4.36 -17.24
N GLU A 213 -18.29 -4.94 -17.22
CA GLU A 213 -19.40 -4.60 -18.10
C GLU A 213 -20.49 -3.86 -17.33
N THR A 214 -21.01 -2.81 -17.92
CA THR A 214 -22.16 -2.05 -17.41
C THR A 214 -23.19 -1.94 -18.51
N LYS A 215 -24.45 -2.19 -18.18
CA LYS A 215 -25.60 -2.04 -19.09
C LYS A 215 -26.43 -0.85 -18.64
N ILE A 216 -26.76 0.02 -19.58
CA ILE A 216 -27.56 1.22 -19.31
C ILE A 216 -28.61 1.38 -20.40
N ALA A 217 -29.81 1.83 -20.04
CA ALA A 217 -30.84 2.17 -21.01
C ALA A 217 -30.38 3.34 -21.90
N LEU A 218 -30.68 3.30 -23.19
CA LEU A 218 -30.26 4.34 -24.14
C LEU A 218 -30.76 5.73 -23.70
N SER A 219 -31.98 5.84 -23.26
CA SER A 219 -32.54 7.10 -22.78
C SER A 219 -31.84 7.67 -21.58
N GLU A 220 -31.38 6.80 -20.65
CA GLU A 220 -30.60 7.21 -19.47
C GLU A 220 -29.18 7.61 -19.85
N PHE A 221 -28.55 6.87 -20.77
CA PHE A 221 -27.25 7.20 -21.35
C PHE A 221 -27.26 8.60 -22.00
N GLU A 222 -28.27 8.87 -22.84
CA GLU A 222 -28.46 10.18 -23.46
C GLU A 222 -28.72 11.29 -22.46
N ARG A 223 -29.58 11.03 -21.47
CA ARG A 223 -29.87 11.97 -20.39
C ARG A 223 -28.65 12.35 -19.56
N LEU A 224 -27.87 11.36 -19.12
CA LEU A 224 -26.69 11.57 -18.27
C LEU A 224 -25.59 12.33 -19.02
N LEU A 225 -25.36 12.03 -20.30
CA LEU A 225 -24.37 12.73 -21.11
C LEU A 225 -24.91 14.05 -21.70
N GLY A 226 -26.21 14.28 -21.66
CA GLY A 226 -26.85 15.44 -22.24
C GLY A 226 -26.73 15.48 -23.76
N ILE A 227 -26.92 14.34 -24.43
CA ILE A 227 -26.77 14.14 -25.88
C ILE A 227 -27.99 13.42 -26.46
N GLN A 228 -28.05 13.37 -27.80
CA GLN A 228 -28.94 12.49 -28.56
C GLN A 228 -28.13 11.73 -29.59
N VAL A 229 -28.24 10.41 -29.64
CA VAL A 229 -27.52 9.57 -30.59
C VAL A 229 -28.36 9.11 -31.77
N GLY A 230 -29.67 9.34 -31.69
CA GLY A 230 -30.63 9.01 -32.78
C GLY A 230 -30.69 7.51 -33.05
N SER A 231 -30.89 7.14 -34.31
CA SER A 231 -31.01 5.74 -34.76
C SER A 231 -29.65 5.05 -35.04
N LYS A 232 -28.53 5.75 -34.90
CA LYS A 232 -27.19 5.21 -35.20
C LYS A 232 -26.81 4.10 -34.22
N THR A 233 -26.21 3.03 -34.77
CA THR A 233 -25.62 1.95 -33.96
C THR A 233 -24.25 2.33 -33.42
N ASP A 234 -23.49 3.14 -34.17
CA ASP A 234 -22.23 3.73 -33.71
C ASP A 234 -22.50 5.02 -32.95
N ILE A 235 -22.25 4.98 -31.66
CA ILE A 235 -22.62 6.04 -30.70
C ILE A 235 -21.41 6.84 -30.23
N GLY A 236 -20.43 7.07 -31.06
CA GLY A 236 -19.34 7.99 -30.77
C GLY A 236 -18.00 7.61 -31.36
N GLN A 237 -17.16 8.61 -31.54
CA GLN A 237 -15.82 8.47 -32.07
C GLN A 237 -14.78 8.95 -31.09
N ILE A 238 -13.83 8.07 -30.70
CA ILE A 238 -12.68 8.45 -29.90
C ILE A 238 -11.79 9.39 -30.75
N ILE A 239 -11.53 10.61 -30.26
CA ILE A 239 -10.69 11.60 -30.91
C ILE A 239 -9.24 11.38 -30.52
N SER A 240 -8.97 11.21 -29.20
CA SER A 240 -7.61 11.05 -28.70
C SER A 240 -7.58 10.20 -27.42
N ARG A 241 -6.40 9.65 -27.14
CA ARG A 241 -6.09 8.93 -25.91
C ARG A 241 -4.92 9.60 -25.20
N THR A 242 -4.86 9.43 -23.87
CA THR A 242 -3.74 9.82 -23.03
C THR A 242 -2.54 8.88 -23.24
N ASP A 243 -1.40 9.21 -22.62
CA ASP A 243 -0.24 8.33 -22.59
C ASP A 243 -0.58 6.98 -21.92
N GLY A 244 -1.41 7.01 -20.85
CA GLY A 244 -1.94 5.83 -20.15
C GLY A 244 -3.04 5.09 -20.91
N LYS A 245 -3.26 5.40 -22.18
CA LYS A 245 -4.19 4.75 -23.13
C LYS A 245 -5.66 4.91 -22.81
N ARG A 246 -6.03 5.74 -21.82
CA ARG A 246 -7.41 6.09 -21.53
C ARG A 246 -7.95 7.08 -22.56
N ILE A 247 -9.25 7.21 -22.65
CA ILE A 247 -9.87 8.18 -23.54
C ILE A 247 -9.60 9.59 -23.02
N ALA A 248 -8.87 10.40 -23.78
CA ALA A 248 -8.72 11.82 -23.51
C ALA A 248 -9.94 12.60 -24.01
N GLN A 249 -10.34 12.38 -25.26
CA GLN A 249 -11.49 13.03 -25.89
C GLN A 249 -12.30 12.08 -26.75
N ILE A 250 -13.61 12.22 -26.69
CA ILE A 250 -14.58 11.48 -27.50
C ILE A 250 -15.67 12.42 -28.04
N LYS A 251 -16.00 12.28 -29.31
CA LYS A 251 -17.12 12.99 -29.95
C LYS A 251 -18.35 12.08 -29.95
N ILE A 252 -19.47 12.56 -29.38
CA ILE A 252 -20.70 11.79 -29.23
C ILE A 252 -21.91 12.72 -29.26
N GLY A 253 -22.94 12.39 -30.03
CA GLY A 253 -24.17 13.20 -30.14
C GLY A 253 -23.91 14.67 -30.49
N GLY A 254 -22.89 14.95 -31.34
CA GLY A 254 -22.49 16.31 -31.70
C GLY A 254 -21.63 17.05 -30.67
N LYS A 255 -21.45 16.51 -29.46
CA LYS A 255 -20.59 17.09 -28.42
C LYS A 255 -19.23 16.42 -28.33
N THR A 256 -18.22 17.15 -27.91
CA THR A 256 -16.93 16.61 -27.50
C THR A 256 -16.88 16.59 -25.98
N LEU A 257 -16.63 15.42 -25.41
CA LEU A 257 -16.50 15.17 -23.96
C LEU A 257 -15.13 14.56 -23.66
N THR A 258 -14.64 14.78 -22.45
CA THR A 258 -13.46 14.05 -21.97
C THR A 258 -13.86 12.65 -21.50
N GLY A 259 -12.91 11.69 -21.55
CA GLY A 259 -13.14 10.36 -20.98
C GLY A 259 -13.43 10.41 -19.49
N LYS A 260 -12.85 11.38 -18.77
CA LYS A 260 -13.14 11.66 -17.36
C LYS A 260 -14.59 12.09 -17.15
N GLU A 261 -15.10 13.05 -17.91
CA GLU A 261 -16.50 13.49 -17.83
C GLU A 261 -17.48 12.35 -18.11
N VAL A 262 -17.19 11.54 -19.13
CA VAL A 262 -18.03 10.36 -19.43
C VAL A 262 -18.00 9.36 -18.28
N ARG A 263 -16.81 9.07 -17.74
CA ARG A 263 -16.65 8.18 -16.58
C ARG A 263 -17.48 8.66 -15.38
N GLU A 264 -17.37 9.95 -15.04
CA GLU A 264 -18.06 10.53 -13.88
C GLU A 264 -19.59 10.54 -14.08
N LYS A 265 -20.06 10.98 -15.24
CA LYS A 265 -21.50 11.06 -15.54
C LYS A 265 -22.19 9.70 -15.61
N LEU A 266 -21.50 8.68 -16.13
CA LEU A 266 -22.04 7.32 -16.25
C LEU A 266 -21.61 6.41 -15.09
N ASN A 267 -20.91 6.92 -14.07
CA ASN A 267 -20.36 6.16 -12.95
C ASN A 267 -19.55 4.93 -13.37
N LEU A 268 -18.75 5.09 -14.45
CA LEU A 268 -17.88 4.02 -14.95
C LEU A 268 -16.67 3.80 -14.05
N LYS A 269 -16.14 2.61 -14.07
CA LYS A 269 -15.00 2.24 -13.24
C LYS A 269 -13.67 2.79 -13.78
N SER A 270 -13.59 3.04 -15.08
CA SER A 270 -12.41 3.58 -15.76
C SER A 270 -12.82 4.54 -16.89
N SER A 271 -11.91 5.45 -17.28
CA SER A 271 -12.00 6.22 -18.51
C SER A 271 -11.40 5.51 -19.74
N ASP A 272 -10.91 4.28 -19.60
CA ASP A 272 -10.65 3.38 -20.72
C ASP A 272 -11.88 2.48 -20.91
N PHE A 273 -12.75 2.88 -21.81
CA PHE A 273 -13.99 2.17 -22.12
C PHE A 273 -14.19 2.00 -23.63
N ALA A 274 -14.98 1.00 -23.92
CA ALA A 274 -15.61 0.80 -25.24
C ALA A 274 -17.07 0.47 -25.03
N TRP A 275 -17.91 0.80 -26.01
CA TRP A 275 -19.34 0.50 -25.95
C TRP A 275 -19.92 0.16 -27.32
N TYR A 276 -21.08 -0.47 -27.27
CA TYR A 276 -21.93 -0.67 -28.43
C TYR A 276 -23.41 -0.58 -28.03
N ARG A 277 -24.25 -0.22 -28.97
CA ARG A 277 -25.69 -0.18 -28.79
C ARG A 277 -26.32 -1.49 -29.26
N THR A 278 -27.26 -2.00 -28.46
CA THR A 278 -28.13 -3.12 -28.82
C THR A 278 -29.57 -2.77 -28.47
N GLY A 279 -30.41 -2.54 -29.48
CA GLY A 279 -31.78 -2.05 -29.27
C GLY A 279 -31.83 -0.74 -28.47
N ASN A 280 -32.48 -0.77 -27.33
CA ASN A 280 -32.61 0.36 -26.41
C ASN A 280 -31.59 0.33 -25.25
N GLN A 281 -30.52 -0.40 -25.38
CA GLN A 281 -29.47 -0.47 -24.38
C GLN A 281 -28.09 -0.12 -24.96
N VAL A 282 -27.24 0.43 -24.11
CA VAL A 282 -25.81 0.62 -24.35
C VAL A 282 -25.05 -0.32 -23.43
N ILE A 283 -24.22 -1.17 -24.00
CA ILE A 283 -23.32 -2.09 -23.29
C ILE A 283 -21.94 -1.44 -23.26
N ILE A 284 -21.42 -1.20 -22.06
CA ILE A 284 -20.16 -0.49 -21.85
C ILE A 284 -19.18 -1.44 -21.18
N THR A 285 -18.06 -1.70 -21.81
CA THR A 285 -16.95 -2.45 -21.23
C THR A 285 -15.85 -1.47 -20.81
N THR A 286 -15.41 -1.53 -19.54
CA THR A 286 -14.31 -0.72 -19.02
C THR A 286 -13.09 -1.60 -18.73
N LYS A 287 -11.88 -1.04 -18.96
CA LYS A 287 -10.60 -1.65 -18.57
C LYS A 287 -10.00 -0.86 -17.41
N GLY A 288 -9.69 -1.59 -16.31
CA GLY A 288 -9.18 -1.00 -15.09
C GLY A 288 -10.27 -0.45 -14.16
N TYR A 289 -9.84 -0.05 -12.96
CA TYR A 289 -10.70 0.45 -11.89
C TYR A 289 -10.01 1.58 -11.13
N GLY A 290 -10.48 2.81 -11.28
CA GLY A 290 -9.97 4.00 -10.62
C GLY A 290 -9.51 5.07 -11.62
N HIS A 291 -8.94 6.15 -11.09
CA HIS A 291 -8.49 7.31 -11.87
C HIS A 291 -7.22 7.04 -12.68
N GLY A 292 -6.41 6.08 -12.29
CA GLY A 292 -5.23 5.64 -13.04
C GLY A 292 -3.92 6.31 -12.67
N VAL A 293 -3.90 7.33 -11.81
CA VAL A 293 -2.69 8.08 -11.46
C VAL A 293 -1.97 7.48 -10.26
N GLY A 294 -0.65 7.31 -10.34
CA GLY A 294 0.18 6.79 -9.26
C GLY A 294 0.17 5.27 -9.17
N MET A 295 0.17 4.70 -7.96
CA MET A 295 0.32 3.27 -7.74
C MET A 295 -0.96 2.49 -8.00
N SER A 296 -0.90 1.48 -8.88
CA SER A 296 -1.95 0.46 -8.97
C SER A 296 -1.80 -0.55 -7.85
N GLN A 297 -2.85 -0.79 -7.06
CA GLN A 297 -2.85 -1.74 -5.96
C GLN A 297 -2.67 -3.19 -6.46
N TYR A 298 -3.41 -3.59 -7.52
CA TYR A 298 -3.22 -4.91 -8.12
C TYR A 298 -1.91 -5.03 -8.87
N GLY A 299 -1.42 -3.94 -9.49
CA GLY A 299 -0.09 -3.90 -10.09
C GLY A 299 1.02 -4.07 -9.07
N ALA A 300 0.94 -3.37 -7.94
CA ALA A 300 1.87 -3.53 -6.81
C ALA A 300 1.89 -4.96 -6.28
N ASN A 301 0.69 -5.58 -6.13
CA ASN A 301 0.58 -6.98 -5.73
C ASN A 301 1.23 -7.94 -6.74
N GLY A 302 1.02 -7.71 -8.04
CA GLY A 302 1.63 -8.52 -9.08
C GLY A 302 3.16 -8.39 -9.14
N MET A 303 3.70 -7.18 -8.93
CA MET A 303 5.14 -6.96 -8.78
C MET A 303 5.70 -7.73 -7.57
N ALA A 304 5.01 -7.67 -6.44
CA ALA A 304 5.42 -8.39 -5.23
C ALA A 304 5.40 -9.91 -5.43
N GLN A 305 4.43 -10.46 -6.17
CA GLN A 305 4.39 -11.88 -6.57
C GLN A 305 5.58 -12.28 -7.46
N GLU A 306 6.16 -11.33 -8.20
CA GLU A 306 7.39 -11.52 -8.96
C GLU A 306 8.67 -11.27 -8.13
N GLY A 307 8.56 -11.14 -6.80
CA GLY A 307 9.68 -10.96 -5.88
C GLY A 307 10.22 -9.52 -5.79
N LYS A 308 9.48 -8.53 -6.30
CA LYS A 308 9.84 -7.12 -6.13
C LYS A 308 9.55 -6.64 -4.71
N THR A 309 10.47 -5.88 -4.15
CA THR A 309 10.31 -5.27 -2.83
C THR A 309 9.39 -4.05 -2.87
N TYR A 310 8.89 -3.62 -1.71
CA TYR A 310 8.11 -2.37 -1.62
C TYR A 310 8.89 -1.15 -2.14
N LYS A 311 10.23 -1.15 -2.01
CA LYS A 311 11.09 -0.10 -2.55
C LYS A 311 11.07 -0.10 -4.09
N ASP A 312 11.12 -1.27 -4.71
CA ASP A 312 11.02 -1.41 -6.16
C ASP A 312 9.64 -0.96 -6.65
N ILE A 313 8.57 -1.32 -5.92
CA ILE A 313 7.19 -0.92 -6.23
C ILE A 313 7.05 0.61 -6.18
N ILE A 314 7.53 1.24 -5.11
CA ILE A 314 7.51 2.70 -4.98
C ILE A 314 8.31 3.37 -6.09
N ALA A 315 9.53 2.91 -6.39
CA ALA A 315 10.38 3.46 -7.44
C ALA A 315 9.77 3.29 -8.84
N HIS A 316 8.97 2.22 -9.05
CA HIS A 316 8.26 1.99 -10.30
C HIS A 316 7.14 3.00 -10.52
N TYR A 317 6.27 3.18 -9.54
CA TYR A 317 5.06 4.00 -9.68
C TYR A 317 5.27 5.50 -9.40
N TYR A 318 6.30 5.87 -8.62
CA TYR A 318 6.60 7.25 -8.27
C TYR A 318 8.02 7.62 -8.69
N LYS A 319 8.14 8.32 -9.81
CA LYS A 319 9.45 8.61 -10.43
C LYS A 319 10.31 9.56 -9.63
N GLY A 320 11.55 9.15 -9.30
CA GLY A 320 12.52 9.96 -8.58
C GLY A 320 12.14 10.25 -7.12
N VAL A 321 11.23 9.48 -6.56
CA VAL A 321 10.82 9.58 -5.16
C VAL A 321 11.83 8.84 -4.27
N THR A 322 12.10 9.39 -3.09
CA THR A 322 12.93 8.81 -2.05
C THR A 322 12.09 8.45 -0.82
N ILE A 323 12.55 7.44 -0.08
CA ILE A 323 11.96 7.04 1.21
C ILE A 323 12.78 7.71 2.30
N ASN A 324 12.13 8.51 3.14
CA ASN A 324 12.71 9.27 4.25
C ASN A 324 11.95 9.00 5.56
N GLU A 325 12.49 9.47 6.69
CA GLU A 325 11.87 9.33 8.01
C GLU A 325 10.89 10.47 8.29
N ALA A 326 9.69 10.14 8.77
CA ALA A 326 8.62 11.10 9.07
C ALA A 326 9.00 12.09 10.18
N THR A 327 9.87 11.69 11.10
CA THR A 327 10.33 12.53 12.23
C THR A 327 10.98 13.84 11.78
N ALA A 328 11.54 13.89 10.56
CA ALA A 328 12.08 15.12 9.99
C ALA A 328 11.01 16.13 9.57
N TYR A 329 9.77 15.68 9.41
CA TYR A 329 8.66 16.48 8.87
C TYR A 329 7.55 16.74 9.89
N LEU A 330 7.31 15.80 10.80
CA LEU A 330 6.32 16.00 11.86
C LEU A 330 6.88 16.99 12.89
N PRO A 331 6.12 18.04 13.23
CA PRO A 331 6.53 18.92 14.32
C PRO A 331 6.68 18.08 15.59
N THR A 332 7.74 18.32 16.35
CA THR A 332 7.91 17.71 17.66
C THR A 332 6.70 18.09 18.49
N ILE A 333 5.74 17.20 18.63
CA ILE A 333 4.58 17.41 19.51
C ILE A 333 5.15 17.33 20.93
N THR A 334 5.63 18.45 21.44
CA THR A 334 5.83 18.62 22.88
C THR A 334 4.47 18.42 23.49
N ALA A 335 4.29 17.28 24.16
CA ALA A 335 3.13 17.05 25.02
C ALA A 335 3.02 18.27 25.94
N LYS A 336 2.05 19.14 25.68
CA LYS A 336 1.62 20.09 26.67
C LYS A 336 1.10 19.28 27.86
N LYS A 337 1.88 19.29 28.95
CA LYS A 337 1.43 18.83 30.24
C LYS A 337 0.23 19.65 30.73
#